data_86e3bd6cdd1c17e36524839b10f0095f
#
_entry.id   86e3bd6cdd1c17e36524839b10f0095f
#
_cell.length_a   1.000
_cell.length_b   1.000
_cell.length_c   1.000
_cell.angle_alpha   90.00
_cell.angle_beta   90.00
_cell.angle_gamma   90.00
#
_symmetry.space_group_name_H-M   'P 1'
#
loop_
_entity.id
_entity.type
_entity.pdbx_description
1 polymer ?
#
loop_
_entity_poly.entity_id
_entity_poly.type
_entity_poly.pdbx_seq_one_letter_code
_entity_poly.pdbx_strand_id
1 'polypeptide(L)'
;MNLTQLEIFSAVAACRGFTAAALQLGISQSGVSHAIEALEQEFGVSLLRRGKNPELTDVGARLLRQAQAMLGLAESMRQEASAARGMKRGTLRVGSFGPTASLRLLPPVLEKYRAAFPGIEIHVDEGPDSEVAQWLADYRVDVGFVTLPNEQFDTFFLMQDQLVALLPTGHPLTGKRSVTLADLCDSPFAMTRAGSGDIIGRLFHAAGLQPNIHCRSLQLVSTIAAVARGDAVSIVAESALPPESTHAYIKKPLRPAAVRKVALAVPDTGRMSPATREFIRIAQQVFAPSGTAGAKVKEKLPTVRQQV
;
A
#
# COMPACT_ATOMS: atom_id res chain seq x y z
N MET A 1 -30.22 3.52 -10.35
CA MET A 1 -28.89 3.68 -9.75
C MET A 1 -28.33 5.05 -10.10
N ASN A 2 -27.76 5.76 -9.11
CA ASN A 2 -27.07 7.03 -9.29
C ASN A 2 -25.80 7.08 -8.41
N LEU A 3 -24.92 8.07 -8.62
CA LEU A 3 -23.65 8.18 -7.89
C LEU A 3 -23.85 8.32 -6.38
N THR A 4 -24.85 9.06 -5.92
CA THR A 4 -25.15 9.21 -4.49
C THR A 4 -25.48 7.87 -3.83
N GLN A 5 -26.27 7.01 -4.50
CA GLN A 5 -26.56 5.68 -4.00
C GLN A 5 -25.29 4.81 -3.91
N LEU A 6 -24.38 4.92 -4.89
CA LEU A 6 -23.07 4.22 -4.85
C LEU A 6 -22.17 4.75 -3.73
N GLU A 7 -22.14 6.07 -3.48
CA GLU A 7 -21.43 6.70 -2.36
C GLU A 7 -21.96 6.18 -1.03
N ILE A 8 -23.27 6.13 -0.86
CA ILE A 8 -23.93 5.59 0.34
C ILE A 8 -23.58 4.10 0.53
N PHE A 9 -23.64 3.30 -0.54
CA PHE A 9 -23.28 1.89 -0.47
C PHE A 9 -21.83 1.69 -0.06
N SER A 10 -20.91 2.47 -0.63
CA SER A 10 -19.49 2.45 -0.27
C SER A 10 -19.26 2.86 1.19
N ALA A 11 -19.96 3.89 1.67
CA ALA A 11 -19.84 4.34 3.06
C ALA A 11 -20.37 3.30 4.06
N VAL A 12 -21.52 2.67 3.78
CA VAL A 12 -22.08 1.60 4.65
C VAL A 12 -21.12 0.43 4.74
N ALA A 13 -20.50 0.03 3.63
CA ALA A 13 -19.53 -1.04 3.60
C ALA A 13 -18.26 -0.69 4.40
N ALA A 14 -17.75 0.54 4.26
CA ALA A 14 -16.55 1.01 4.97
C ALA A 14 -16.78 1.14 6.48
N CYS A 15 -17.91 1.74 6.88
CA CYS A 15 -18.26 1.95 8.28
C CYS A 15 -18.80 0.70 8.98
N ARG A 16 -19.13 -0.36 8.23
CA ARG A 16 -19.83 -1.55 8.72
C ARG A 16 -21.09 -1.21 9.54
N GLY A 17 -21.81 -0.15 9.11
CA GLY A 17 -22.96 0.33 9.86
C GLY A 17 -23.72 1.46 9.17
N PHE A 18 -25.06 1.39 9.20
CA PHE A 18 -25.94 2.39 8.59
C PHE A 18 -25.87 3.74 9.32
N THR A 19 -25.87 3.71 10.65
CA THR A 19 -25.80 4.93 11.47
C THR A 19 -24.44 5.64 11.34
N ALA A 20 -23.35 4.88 11.31
CA ALA A 20 -22.00 5.43 11.14
C ALA A 20 -21.85 6.05 9.73
N ALA A 21 -22.38 5.39 8.70
CA ALA A 21 -22.39 5.92 7.34
C ALA A 21 -23.23 7.20 7.22
N ALA A 22 -24.40 7.22 7.87
CA ALA A 22 -25.27 8.40 7.92
C ALA A 22 -24.57 9.60 8.54
N LEU A 23 -23.86 9.39 9.65
CA LEU A 23 -23.08 10.42 10.33
C LEU A 23 -21.93 10.93 9.44
N GLN A 24 -21.21 10.01 8.80
CA GLN A 24 -20.10 10.36 7.89
C GLN A 24 -20.57 11.18 6.69
N LEU A 25 -21.74 10.85 6.13
CA LEU A 25 -22.29 11.52 4.95
C LEU A 25 -23.15 12.75 5.28
N GLY A 26 -23.43 13.03 6.55
CA GLY A 26 -24.25 14.15 6.98
C GLY A 26 -25.72 14.01 6.56
N ILE A 27 -26.26 12.78 6.46
CA ILE A 27 -27.65 12.49 6.09
C ILE A 27 -28.33 11.64 7.17
N SER A 28 -29.66 11.45 7.03
CA SER A 28 -30.41 10.61 7.98
C SER A 28 -30.12 9.11 7.77
N GLN A 29 -30.18 8.33 8.84
CA GLN A 29 -30.06 6.88 8.77
C GLN A 29 -31.17 6.24 7.91
N SER A 30 -32.37 6.79 7.93
CA SER A 30 -33.47 6.37 7.04
C SER A 30 -33.15 6.62 5.57
N GLY A 31 -32.51 7.76 5.25
CA GLY A 31 -32.04 8.05 3.89
C GLY A 31 -31.00 7.04 3.39
N VAL A 32 -30.04 6.65 4.27
CA VAL A 32 -29.09 5.59 3.97
C VAL A 32 -29.80 4.26 3.70
N SER A 33 -30.75 3.86 4.57
CA SER A 33 -31.48 2.60 4.41
C SER A 33 -32.29 2.57 3.10
N HIS A 34 -33.02 3.64 2.79
CA HIS A 34 -33.78 3.73 1.55
C HIS A 34 -32.89 3.68 0.30
N ALA A 35 -31.72 4.31 0.34
CA ALA A 35 -30.80 4.27 -0.79
C ALA A 35 -30.27 2.84 -1.05
N ILE A 36 -29.93 2.10 0.00
CA ILE A 36 -29.51 0.69 -0.12
C ILE A 36 -30.65 -0.18 -0.61
N GLU A 37 -31.86 -0.04 -0.03
CA GLU A 37 -33.02 -0.80 -0.46
C GLU A 37 -33.35 -0.55 -1.94
N ALA A 38 -33.27 0.70 -2.40
CA ALA A 38 -33.47 1.03 -3.80
C ALA A 38 -32.46 0.38 -4.73
N LEU A 39 -31.17 0.31 -4.32
CA LEU A 39 -30.12 -0.40 -5.07
C LEU A 39 -30.38 -1.91 -5.10
N GLU A 40 -30.73 -2.51 -3.98
CA GLU A 40 -31.05 -3.94 -3.89
C GLU A 40 -32.27 -4.32 -4.74
N GLN A 41 -33.30 -3.46 -4.75
CA GLN A 41 -34.46 -3.62 -5.62
C GLN A 41 -34.12 -3.53 -7.10
N GLU A 42 -33.29 -2.54 -7.48
CA GLU A 42 -32.87 -2.36 -8.88
C GLU A 42 -32.02 -3.53 -9.39
N PHE A 43 -31.14 -4.05 -8.55
CA PHE A 43 -30.28 -5.18 -8.92
C PHE A 43 -30.98 -6.55 -8.73
N GLY A 44 -32.07 -6.60 -7.99
CA GLY A 44 -32.82 -7.84 -7.68
C GLY A 44 -32.02 -8.78 -6.74
N VAL A 45 -31.02 -8.27 -6.03
CA VAL A 45 -30.17 -9.05 -5.11
C VAL A 45 -29.83 -8.26 -3.86
N SER A 46 -29.68 -8.95 -2.73
CA SER A 46 -29.20 -8.31 -1.51
C SER A 46 -27.70 -8.02 -1.60
N LEU A 47 -27.31 -6.77 -1.31
CA LEU A 47 -25.92 -6.32 -1.25
C LEU A 47 -25.32 -6.55 0.13
N LEU A 48 -26.17 -6.46 1.17
CA LEU A 48 -25.79 -6.58 2.57
C LEU A 48 -26.59 -7.69 3.27
N ARG A 49 -25.94 -8.45 4.13
CA ARG A 49 -26.59 -9.31 5.10
C ARG A 49 -27.11 -8.44 6.25
N ARG A 50 -28.39 -8.47 6.52
CA ARG A 50 -29.01 -7.66 7.58
C ARG A 50 -28.60 -8.20 8.95
N GLY A 51 -28.17 -7.32 9.86
CA GLY A 51 -27.77 -7.63 11.23
C GLY A 51 -27.32 -6.37 11.97
N LYS A 52 -26.91 -6.54 13.21
CA LYS A 52 -26.38 -5.43 14.03
C LYS A 52 -25.16 -4.76 13.38
N ASN A 53 -24.35 -5.56 12.70
CA ASN A 53 -23.25 -5.10 11.86
C ASN A 53 -23.49 -5.64 10.43
N PRO A 54 -23.89 -4.81 9.48
CA PRO A 54 -24.15 -5.26 8.12
C PRO A 54 -22.83 -5.74 7.47
N GLU A 55 -22.88 -6.94 6.92
CA GLU A 55 -21.77 -7.54 6.18
C GLU A 55 -22.14 -7.62 4.68
N LEU A 56 -21.16 -7.47 3.81
CA LEU A 56 -21.36 -7.64 2.38
C LEU A 56 -21.74 -9.09 2.05
N THR A 57 -22.68 -9.26 1.14
CA THR A 57 -22.85 -10.55 0.45
C THR A 57 -21.72 -10.74 -0.56
N ASP A 58 -21.51 -11.97 -1.07
CA ASP A 58 -20.51 -12.22 -2.12
C ASP A 58 -20.78 -11.38 -3.38
N VAL A 59 -22.06 -11.19 -3.72
CA VAL A 59 -22.49 -10.29 -4.82
C VAL A 59 -22.22 -8.85 -4.43
N GLY A 60 -22.58 -8.45 -3.20
CA GLY A 60 -22.32 -7.11 -2.67
C GLY A 60 -20.86 -6.74 -2.74
N ALA A 61 -19.95 -7.65 -2.37
CA ALA A 61 -18.51 -7.41 -2.44
C ALA A 61 -18.02 -7.18 -3.89
N ARG A 62 -18.55 -7.94 -4.87
CA ARG A 62 -18.21 -7.70 -6.29
C ARG A 62 -18.77 -6.39 -6.81
N LEU A 63 -20.01 -6.07 -6.47
CA LEU A 63 -20.65 -4.82 -6.91
C LEU A 63 -20.07 -3.59 -6.21
N LEU A 64 -19.58 -3.72 -4.97
CA LEU A 64 -18.87 -2.64 -4.29
C LEU A 64 -17.63 -2.21 -5.05
N ARG A 65 -16.80 -3.16 -5.54
CA ARG A 65 -15.62 -2.83 -6.36
C ARG A 65 -16.00 -2.06 -7.62
N GLN A 66 -17.08 -2.46 -8.30
CA GLN A 66 -17.56 -1.74 -9.46
C GLN A 66 -18.10 -0.35 -9.11
N ALA A 67 -18.81 -0.23 -7.99
CA ALA A 67 -19.29 1.06 -7.49
C ALA A 67 -18.14 2.01 -7.18
N GLN A 68 -17.09 1.52 -6.51
CA GLN A 68 -15.89 2.31 -6.21
C GLN A 68 -15.15 2.73 -7.48
N ALA A 69 -15.03 1.85 -8.48
CA ALA A 69 -14.46 2.19 -9.79
C ALA A 69 -15.25 3.30 -10.50
N MET A 70 -16.60 3.22 -10.47
CA MET A 70 -17.48 4.25 -11.05
C MET A 70 -17.34 5.60 -10.32
N LEU A 71 -17.25 5.59 -9.00
CA LEU A 71 -17.02 6.79 -8.21
C LEU A 71 -15.63 7.41 -8.50
N GLY A 72 -14.60 6.56 -8.63
CA GLY A 72 -13.26 6.99 -9.02
C GLY A 72 -13.24 7.63 -10.42
N LEU A 73 -13.93 7.05 -11.39
CA LEU A 73 -14.08 7.63 -12.73
C LEU A 73 -14.84 8.96 -12.71
N ALA A 74 -15.92 9.05 -11.94
CA ALA A 74 -16.66 10.30 -11.80
C ALA A 74 -15.79 11.41 -11.19
N GLU A 75 -14.95 11.08 -10.19
CA GLU A 75 -14.01 12.03 -9.62
C GLU A 75 -12.92 12.40 -10.64
N SER A 76 -12.39 11.45 -11.40
CA SER A 76 -11.44 11.73 -12.49
C SER A 76 -12.01 12.70 -13.52
N MET A 77 -13.28 12.53 -13.91
CA MET A 77 -13.96 13.48 -14.81
C MET A 77 -14.07 14.90 -14.21
N ARG A 78 -14.39 15.01 -12.92
CA ARG A 78 -14.41 16.32 -12.23
C ARG A 78 -13.03 16.96 -12.21
N GLN A 79 -11.98 16.16 -12.00
CA GLN A 79 -10.59 16.62 -12.00
C GLN A 79 -10.12 17.02 -13.39
N GLU A 80 -10.48 16.28 -14.45
CA GLU A 80 -10.19 16.70 -15.83
C GLU A 80 -10.82 18.06 -16.16
N ALA A 81 -12.08 18.25 -15.78
CA ALA A 81 -12.75 19.54 -15.94
C ALA A 81 -12.10 20.65 -15.10
N SER A 82 -11.61 20.32 -13.90
CA SER A 82 -10.87 21.25 -13.03
C SER A 82 -9.47 21.54 -13.56
N ALA A 83 -8.80 20.54 -14.18
CA ALA A 83 -7.47 20.70 -14.77
C ALA A 83 -7.45 21.71 -15.90
N ALA A 84 -8.51 21.75 -16.72
CA ALA A 84 -8.70 22.79 -17.75
C ALA A 84 -8.75 24.21 -17.15
N ARG A 85 -8.95 24.36 -15.85
CA ARG A 85 -8.97 25.61 -15.08
C ARG A 85 -7.78 25.73 -14.11
N GLY A 86 -6.71 24.92 -14.27
CA GLY A 86 -5.48 24.96 -13.48
C GLY A 86 -5.48 24.08 -12.23
N MET A 87 -6.20 22.97 -12.20
CA MET A 87 -6.24 21.97 -11.11
C MET A 87 -6.47 22.60 -9.71
N LYS A 88 -7.46 23.49 -9.61
CA LYS A 88 -7.71 24.26 -8.39
C LYS A 88 -8.41 23.48 -7.29
N ARG A 89 -9.04 22.36 -7.57
CA ARG A 89 -9.80 21.52 -6.60
C ARG A 89 -9.81 20.06 -7.05
N GLY A 90 -9.83 19.17 -6.05
CA GLY A 90 -9.94 17.72 -6.24
C GLY A 90 -9.44 16.99 -5.03
N THR A 91 -9.49 15.67 -5.08
CA THR A 91 -9.04 14.77 -4.02
C THR A 91 -8.04 13.76 -4.60
N LEU A 92 -6.99 13.45 -3.85
CA LEU A 92 -6.02 12.41 -4.14
C LEU A 92 -5.93 11.45 -2.95
N ARG A 93 -6.21 10.18 -3.18
CA ARG A 93 -6.13 9.12 -2.16
C ARG A 93 -4.89 8.28 -2.40
N VAL A 94 -4.02 8.24 -1.39
CA VAL A 94 -2.71 7.58 -1.45
C VAL A 94 -2.67 6.42 -0.46
N GLY A 95 -2.36 5.22 -0.95
CA GLY A 95 -2.07 4.07 -0.11
C GLY A 95 -0.58 4.00 0.22
N SER A 96 -0.24 3.87 1.50
CA SER A 96 1.15 3.78 1.97
C SER A 96 1.38 2.50 2.75
N PHE A 97 2.57 1.94 2.67
CA PHE A 97 2.95 0.78 3.45
C PHE A 97 4.16 1.08 4.33
N GLY A 98 4.04 0.83 5.62
CA GLY A 98 5.15 0.84 6.57
C GLY A 98 6.10 2.04 6.48
N PRO A 99 7.14 2.07 7.32
CA PRO A 99 7.97 3.25 7.51
C PRO A 99 8.74 3.73 6.28
N THR A 100 9.14 2.83 5.37
CA THR A 100 9.86 3.26 4.15
C THR A 100 9.00 4.19 3.30
N ALA A 101 7.75 3.80 3.02
CA ALA A 101 6.86 4.62 2.22
C ALA A 101 6.40 5.85 3.01
N SER A 102 5.89 5.66 4.24
CA SER A 102 5.25 6.71 5.03
C SER A 102 6.23 7.76 5.56
N LEU A 103 7.47 7.37 5.92
CA LEU A 103 8.42 8.29 6.55
C LEU A 103 9.51 8.80 5.60
N ARG A 104 9.85 8.05 4.53
CA ARG A 104 10.94 8.44 3.63
C ARG A 104 10.48 8.85 2.24
N LEU A 105 9.53 8.11 1.65
CA LEU A 105 9.16 8.37 0.26
C LEU A 105 8.05 9.40 0.15
N LEU A 106 7.02 9.27 0.95
CA LEU A 106 5.83 10.12 0.86
C LEU A 106 6.08 11.58 1.26
N PRO A 107 6.77 11.92 2.37
CA PRO A 107 6.89 13.31 2.81
C PRO A 107 7.50 14.26 1.78
N PRO A 108 8.65 13.96 1.13
CA PRO A 108 9.24 14.88 0.15
C PRO A 108 8.39 15.02 -1.12
N VAL A 109 7.59 14.01 -1.46
CA VAL A 109 6.63 14.09 -2.57
C VAL A 109 5.46 14.99 -2.17
N LEU A 110 4.90 14.79 -0.97
CA LEU A 110 3.78 15.61 -0.46
C LEU A 110 4.15 17.09 -0.35
N GLU A 111 5.35 17.39 0.11
CA GLU A 111 5.84 18.78 0.22
C GLU A 111 5.78 19.48 -1.15
N LYS A 112 6.39 18.87 -2.18
CA LYS A 112 6.40 19.44 -3.53
C LYS A 112 5.00 19.44 -4.16
N TYR A 113 4.23 18.40 -3.93
CA TYR A 113 2.89 18.28 -4.49
C TYR A 113 1.94 19.35 -3.92
N ARG A 114 1.93 19.55 -2.60
CA ARG A 114 1.12 20.58 -1.93
C ARG A 114 1.50 21.99 -2.35
N ALA A 115 2.80 22.24 -2.55
CA ALA A 115 3.27 23.52 -3.06
C ALA A 115 2.79 23.80 -4.49
N ALA A 116 2.75 22.78 -5.35
CA ALA A 116 2.31 22.89 -6.74
C ALA A 116 0.77 22.93 -6.89
N PHE A 117 0.06 22.19 -6.04
CA PHE A 117 -1.39 21.97 -6.14
C PHE A 117 -2.10 22.17 -4.79
N PRO A 118 -2.11 23.40 -4.24
CA PRO A 118 -2.63 23.67 -2.90
C PRO A 118 -4.15 23.44 -2.75
N GLY A 119 -4.88 23.36 -3.85
CA GLY A 119 -6.32 23.09 -3.85
C GLY A 119 -6.70 21.61 -3.95
N ILE A 120 -5.72 20.69 -3.99
CA ILE A 120 -5.96 19.27 -3.98
C ILE A 120 -5.90 18.74 -2.55
N GLU A 121 -7.00 18.18 -2.07
CA GLU A 121 -7.05 17.49 -0.78
C GLU A 121 -6.40 16.12 -0.88
N ILE A 122 -5.48 15.80 0.04
CA ILE A 122 -4.75 14.54 0.02
C ILE A 122 -5.14 13.72 1.24
N HIS A 123 -5.65 12.52 1.00
CA HIS A 123 -5.91 11.50 2.02
C HIS A 123 -4.87 10.40 1.90
N VAL A 124 -4.29 10.00 3.04
CA VAL A 124 -3.29 8.94 3.10
C VAL A 124 -3.79 7.86 4.03
N ASP A 125 -3.94 6.65 3.51
CA ASP A 125 -4.19 5.44 4.28
C ASP A 125 -2.90 4.64 4.40
N GLU A 126 -2.56 4.17 5.59
CA GLU A 126 -1.41 3.30 5.83
C GLU A 126 -1.85 1.91 6.27
N GLY A 127 -1.25 0.88 5.66
CA GLY A 127 -1.50 -0.51 6.00
C GLY A 127 -0.41 -1.45 5.52
N PRO A 128 -0.54 -2.77 5.74
CA PRO A 128 0.35 -3.77 5.13
C PRO A 128 0.32 -3.71 3.60
N ASP A 129 1.40 -4.15 2.94
CA ASP A 129 1.53 -4.20 1.47
C ASP A 129 0.32 -4.86 0.80
N SER A 130 -0.17 -5.98 1.37
CA SER A 130 -1.34 -6.70 0.85
C SER A 130 -2.63 -5.90 0.94
N GLU A 131 -2.80 -5.08 1.98
CA GLU A 131 -3.97 -4.20 2.10
C GLU A 131 -3.89 -3.04 1.12
N VAL A 132 -2.71 -2.43 0.92
CA VAL A 132 -2.53 -1.38 -0.09
C VAL A 132 -2.84 -1.92 -1.49
N ALA A 133 -2.37 -3.13 -1.81
CA ALA A 133 -2.70 -3.80 -3.06
C ALA A 133 -4.23 -4.03 -3.20
N GLN A 134 -4.89 -4.45 -2.13
CA GLN A 134 -6.34 -4.61 -2.12
C GLN A 134 -7.06 -3.27 -2.30
N TRP A 135 -6.61 -2.20 -1.64
CA TRP A 135 -7.19 -0.85 -1.79
C TRP A 135 -7.06 -0.32 -3.22
N LEU A 136 -5.94 -0.61 -3.90
CA LEU A 136 -5.79 -0.29 -5.32
C LEU A 136 -6.77 -1.09 -6.18
N ALA A 137 -6.88 -2.41 -5.97
CA ALA A 137 -7.79 -3.28 -6.70
C ALA A 137 -9.26 -2.91 -6.49
N ASP A 138 -9.60 -2.40 -5.31
CA ASP A 138 -10.95 -1.96 -4.95
C ASP A 138 -11.18 -0.46 -5.25
N TYR A 139 -10.24 0.23 -5.89
CA TYR A 139 -10.32 1.68 -6.17
C TYR A 139 -10.57 2.56 -4.93
N ARG A 140 -10.21 2.07 -3.74
CA ARG A 140 -10.26 2.82 -2.50
C ARG A 140 -9.19 3.91 -2.47
N VAL A 141 -8.04 3.65 -3.07
CA VAL A 141 -6.96 4.61 -3.29
C VAL A 141 -6.69 4.79 -4.77
N ASP A 142 -6.24 5.97 -5.15
CA ASP A 142 -5.97 6.35 -6.54
C ASP A 142 -4.55 5.95 -6.97
N VAL A 143 -3.63 5.94 -6.01
CA VAL A 143 -2.24 5.54 -6.15
C VAL A 143 -1.76 4.90 -4.85
N GLY A 144 -0.91 3.88 -4.94
CA GLY A 144 -0.37 3.22 -3.75
C GLY A 144 1.10 2.87 -3.91
N PHE A 145 1.82 2.85 -2.80
CA PHE A 145 3.17 2.27 -2.79
C PHE A 145 3.06 0.75 -2.78
N VAL A 146 3.87 0.10 -3.60
CA VAL A 146 3.94 -1.37 -3.71
C VAL A 146 5.39 -1.84 -3.80
N THR A 147 5.60 -3.12 -3.50
CA THR A 147 6.87 -3.79 -3.74
C THR A 147 6.85 -4.54 -5.07
N LEU A 148 7.96 -4.53 -5.80
CA LEU A 148 8.11 -5.24 -7.07
C LEU A 148 8.75 -6.62 -6.86
N PRO A 149 8.47 -7.62 -7.74
CA PRO A 149 7.59 -7.54 -8.91
C PRO A 149 6.11 -7.47 -8.51
N ASN A 150 5.32 -6.74 -9.28
CA ASN A 150 3.87 -6.68 -9.15
C ASN A 150 3.27 -6.61 -10.57
N GLU A 151 2.55 -7.67 -10.97
CA GLU A 151 1.95 -7.81 -12.30
C GLU A 151 0.48 -7.38 -12.34
N GLN A 152 -0.10 -7.11 -11.17
CA GLN A 152 -1.52 -6.77 -11.05
C GLN A 152 -1.82 -5.32 -11.43
N PHE A 153 -0.82 -4.43 -11.31
CA PHE A 153 -0.96 -2.99 -11.45
C PHE A 153 0.06 -2.40 -12.41
N ASP A 154 -0.25 -1.27 -12.99
CA ASP A 154 0.74 -0.45 -13.68
C ASP A 154 1.64 0.23 -12.65
N THR A 155 2.95 0.04 -12.77
CA THR A 155 3.90 0.45 -11.74
C THR A 155 4.92 1.46 -12.22
N PHE A 156 5.32 2.38 -11.33
CA PHE A 156 6.30 3.44 -11.54
C PHE A 156 7.41 3.29 -10.51
N PHE A 157 8.55 2.78 -10.92
CA PHE A 157 9.70 2.53 -10.05
C PHE A 157 10.17 3.81 -9.37
N LEU A 158 10.50 3.72 -8.07
CA LEU A 158 11.02 4.84 -7.27
C LEU A 158 12.43 4.57 -6.75
N MET A 159 12.62 3.44 -6.05
CA MET A 159 13.91 3.12 -5.43
C MET A 159 14.13 1.63 -5.27
N GLN A 160 15.41 1.28 -5.11
CA GLN A 160 15.84 -0.02 -4.63
C GLN A 160 16.34 0.09 -3.20
N ASP A 161 15.97 -0.85 -2.35
CA ASP A 161 16.28 -0.93 -0.94
C ASP A 161 16.93 -2.28 -0.61
N GLN A 162 17.75 -2.32 0.43
CA GLN A 162 18.34 -3.57 0.90
C GLN A 162 17.58 -4.12 2.09
N LEU A 163 17.52 -5.45 2.18
CA LEU A 163 17.09 -6.14 3.39
C LEU A 163 18.31 -6.46 4.23
N VAL A 164 18.21 -6.14 5.52
CA VAL A 164 19.29 -6.36 6.50
C VAL A 164 18.77 -7.19 7.67
N ALA A 165 19.66 -8.02 8.23
CA ALA A 165 19.34 -8.70 9.49
C ALA A 165 19.48 -7.72 10.65
N LEU A 166 18.55 -7.78 11.60
CA LEU A 166 18.64 -7.13 12.90
C LEU A 166 18.94 -8.18 13.95
N LEU A 167 19.99 -7.94 14.73
CA LEU A 167 20.51 -8.82 15.77
C LEU A 167 20.55 -8.07 17.10
N PRO A 168 20.23 -8.73 18.23
CA PRO A 168 20.55 -8.19 19.56
C PRO A 168 22.06 -7.88 19.69
N THR A 169 22.43 -6.90 20.47
CA THR A 169 23.82 -6.46 20.62
C THR A 169 24.77 -7.56 21.10
N GLY A 170 24.31 -8.48 21.93
CA GLY A 170 25.10 -9.62 22.44
C GLY A 170 24.98 -10.90 21.60
N HIS A 171 24.32 -10.88 20.45
CA HIS A 171 24.07 -12.09 19.66
C HIS A 171 25.37 -12.63 19.02
N PRO A 172 25.63 -13.98 19.00
CA PRO A 172 26.87 -14.55 18.44
C PRO A 172 27.13 -14.14 16.98
N LEU A 173 26.09 -13.94 16.17
CA LEU A 173 26.22 -13.53 14.77
C LEU A 173 26.73 -12.09 14.59
N THR A 174 26.83 -11.28 15.64
CA THR A 174 27.32 -9.90 15.54
C THR A 174 28.80 -9.84 15.18
N GLY A 175 29.59 -10.90 15.47
CA GLY A 175 30.96 -11.04 15.04
C GLY A 175 31.15 -11.30 13.53
N LYS A 176 30.09 -11.74 12.81
CA LYS A 176 30.17 -11.97 11.36
C LYS A 176 30.10 -10.65 10.59
N ARG A 177 30.78 -10.59 9.43
CA ARG A 177 30.67 -9.45 8.49
C ARG A 177 29.30 -9.40 7.80
N SER A 178 28.72 -10.57 7.51
CA SER A 178 27.39 -10.76 6.90
C SER A 178 26.76 -12.04 7.44
N VAL A 179 25.46 -12.16 7.39
CA VAL A 179 24.72 -13.35 7.84
C VAL A 179 23.91 -13.97 6.70
N THR A 180 23.76 -15.29 6.75
CA THR A 180 22.94 -16.04 5.80
C THR A 180 21.54 -16.25 6.37
N LEU A 181 20.56 -16.62 5.52
CA LEU A 181 19.23 -17.01 6.00
C LEU A 181 19.32 -18.25 6.91
N ALA A 182 20.22 -19.20 6.61
CA ALA A 182 20.44 -20.38 7.45
C ALA A 182 20.91 -20.00 8.86
N ASP A 183 21.86 -19.06 8.98
CA ASP A 183 22.34 -18.57 10.28
C ASP A 183 21.17 -18.05 11.17
N LEU A 184 20.16 -17.44 10.56
CA LEU A 184 19.02 -16.86 11.27
C LEU A 184 17.97 -17.91 11.71
N CYS A 185 17.99 -19.11 11.10
CA CYS A 185 17.05 -20.19 11.45
C CYS A 185 17.32 -20.79 12.83
N ASP A 186 18.57 -20.69 13.33
CA ASP A 186 18.98 -21.26 14.63
C ASP A 186 18.52 -20.37 15.81
N SER A 187 17.96 -19.22 15.53
CA SER A 187 17.54 -18.25 16.54
C SER A 187 16.02 -18.01 16.49
N PRO A 188 15.40 -17.64 17.62
CA PRO A 188 14.03 -17.13 17.59
C PRO A 188 13.91 -15.98 16.60
N PHE A 189 12.89 -16.02 15.73
CA PHE A 189 12.74 -15.07 14.64
C PHE A 189 11.48 -14.22 14.82
N ALA A 190 11.62 -12.90 14.76
CA ALA A 190 10.51 -11.96 14.69
C ALA A 190 10.16 -11.66 13.23
N MET A 191 9.03 -12.17 12.76
CA MET A 191 8.54 -11.91 11.40
C MET A 191 7.79 -10.57 11.37
N THR A 192 8.35 -9.59 10.66
CA THR A 192 7.65 -8.33 10.41
C THR A 192 6.62 -8.48 9.28
N ARG A 193 5.49 -7.79 9.39
CA ARG A 193 4.53 -7.58 8.29
C ARG A 193 4.55 -6.14 7.76
N ALA A 194 5.43 -5.30 8.33
CA ALA A 194 5.57 -3.91 7.95
C ALA A 194 6.41 -3.76 6.67
N GLY A 195 5.77 -3.87 5.50
CA GLY A 195 6.37 -3.53 4.21
C GLY A 195 7.44 -4.49 3.68
N SER A 196 7.61 -5.68 4.27
CA SER A 196 8.63 -6.66 3.82
C SER A 196 8.27 -8.11 4.13
N GLY A 197 7.19 -8.38 4.84
CA GLY A 197 6.87 -9.73 5.35
C GLY A 197 6.79 -10.78 4.26
N ASP A 198 6.09 -10.47 3.17
CA ASP A 198 5.90 -11.39 2.04
C ASP A 198 7.20 -11.65 1.28
N ILE A 199 8.07 -10.64 1.15
CA ILE A 199 9.38 -10.79 0.52
C ILE A 199 10.25 -11.70 1.38
N ILE A 200 10.30 -11.47 2.70
CA ILE A 200 11.08 -12.29 3.65
C ILE A 200 10.59 -13.74 3.62
N GLY A 201 9.29 -13.96 3.63
CA GLY A 201 8.71 -15.30 3.51
C GLY A 201 9.14 -16.01 2.23
N ARG A 202 9.10 -15.31 1.08
CA ARG A 202 9.57 -15.85 -0.20
C ARG A 202 11.07 -16.15 -0.20
N LEU A 203 11.90 -15.32 0.43
CA LEU A 203 13.34 -15.58 0.54
C LEU A 203 13.63 -16.89 1.28
N PHE A 204 13.00 -17.11 2.44
CA PHE A 204 13.16 -18.36 3.18
C PHE A 204 12.63 -19.56 2.38
N HIS A 205 11.45 -19.44 1.79
CA HIS A 205 10.86 -20.50 0.97
C HIS A 205 11.75 -20.87 -0.23
N ALA A 206 12.26 -19.88 -0.97
CA ALA A 206 13.14 -20.09 -2.12
C ALA A 206 14.48 -20.74 -1.72
N ALA A 207 14.94 -20.54 -0.49
CA ALA A 207 16.13 -21.17 0.06
C ALA A 207 15.86 -22.56 0.66
N GLY A 208 14.60 -23.03 0.67
CA GLY A 208 14.22 -24.29 1.32
C GLY A 208 14.35 -24.26 2.85
N LEU A 209 14.33 -23.06 3.44
CA LEU A 209 14.55 -22.82 4.86
C LEU A 209 13.24 -22.42 5.56
N GLN A 210 13.14 -22.75 6.85
CA GLN A 210 12.04 -22.34 7.71
C GLN A 210 12.59 -21.62 8.95
N PRO A 211 12.33 -20.31 9.11
CA PRO A 211 12.75 -19.59 10.31
C PRO A 211 11.92 -20.03 11.52
N ASN A 212 12.54 -20.09 12.69
CA ASN A 212 11.87 -20.36 13.95
C ASN A 212 11.05 -19.12 14.39
N ILE A 213 9.84 -18.96 13.83
CA ILE A 213 9.02 -17.78 14.08
C ILE A 213 8.48 -17.79 15.51
N HIS A 214 9.06 -16.94 16.37
CA HIS A 214 8.65 -16.74 17.74
C HIS A 214 7.53 -15.70 17.88
N CYS A 215 7.56 -14.64 17.08
CA CYS A 215 6.50 -13.64 17.05
C CYS A 215 6.26 -13.06 15.63
N ARG A 216 5.05 -12.52 15.42
CA ARG A 216 4.67 -11.80 14.20
C ARG A 216 4.22 -10.40 14.59
N SER A 217 4.77 -9.38 13.96
CA SER A 217 4.52 -7.99 14.26
C SER A 217 3.99 -7.24 13.04
N LEU A 218 2.94 -6.45 13.22
CA LEU A 218 2.41 -5.56 12.20
C LEU A 218 3.24 -4.28 12.07
N GLN A 219 3.83 -3.83 13.17
CA GLN A 219 4.58 -2.57 13.24
C GLN A 219 6.08 -2.84 13.38
N LEU A 220 6.89 -2.12 12.62
CA LEU A 220 8.34 -2.23 12.68
C LEU A 220 8.90 -1.90 14.07
N VAL A 221 8.33 -0.93 14.77
CA VAL A 221 8.76 -0.56 16.12
C VAL A 221 8.67 -1.74 17.09
N SER A 222 7.64 -2.58 16.99
CA SER A 222 7.50 -3.79 17.81
C SER A 222 8.55 -4.85 17.45
N THR A 223 8.88 -4.98 16.15
CA THR A 223 9.97 -5.86 15.70
C THR A 223 11.31 -5.39 16.27
N ILE A 224 11.62 -4.11 16.15
CA ILE A 224 12.85 -3.51 16.69
C ILE A 224 12.92 -3.72 18.20
N ALA A 225 11.83 -3.49 18.92
CA ALA A 225 11.79 -3.68 20.39
C ALA A 225 12.03 -5.14 20.79
N ALA A 226 11.50 -6.13 20.08
CA ALA A 226 11.76 -7.54 20.33
C ALA A 226 13.25 -7.89 20.12
N VAL A 227 13.86 -7.37 19.05
CA VAL A 227 15.29 -7.56 18.80
C VAL A 227 16.13 -6.87 19.88
N ALA A 228 15.80 -5.63 20.24
CA ALA A 228 16.53 -4.87 21.24
C ALA A 228 16.55 -5.53 22.63
N ARG A 229 15.48 -6.22 23.02
CA ARG A 229 15.40 -7.00 24.27
C ARG A 229 16.16 -8.33 24.22
N GLY A 230 16.58 -8.77 23.05
CA GLY A 230 17.21 -10.09 22.87
C GLY A 230 16.21 -11.24 22.65
N ASP A 231 14.94 -10.93 22.48
CA ASP A 231 13.89 -11.95 22.32
C ASP A 231 13.97 -12.69 20.99
N ALA A 232 14.47 -12.04 19.94
CA ALA A 232 14.53 -12.59 18.59
C ALA A 232 15.55 -11.86 17.69
N VAL A 233 15.87 -12.50 16.56
CA VAL A 233 16.48 -11.85 15.39
C VAL A 233 15.38 -11.51 14.37
N SER A 234 15.67 -10.62 13.41
CA SER A 234 14.71 -10.29 12.34
C SER A 234 15.42 -9.92 11.04
N ILE A 235 14.66 -9.83 9.96
CA ILE A 235 15.06 -9.18 8.71
C ILE A 235 14.10 -8.01 8.48
N VAL A 236 14.66 -6.87 8.11
CA VAL A 236 13.89 -5.65 7.81
C VAL A 236 14.48 -4.92 6.61
N ALA A 237 13.73 -4.01 6.04
CA ALA A 237 14.24 -3.10 5.03
C ALA A 237 15.14 -2.04 5.69
N GLU A 238 16.32 -1.81 5.16
CA GLU A 238 17.28 -0.87 5.75
C GLU A 238 16.75 0.56 5.78
N SER A 239 16.05 0.97 4.72
CA SER A 239 15.43 2.30 4.63
C SER A 239 14.29 2.54 5.62
N ALA A 240 13.71 1.47 6.18
CA ALA A 240 12.65 1.59 7.19
C ALA A 240 13.19 1.86 8.60
N LEU A 241 14.49 1.65 8.83
CA LEU A 241 15.09 1.87 10.13
C LEU A 241 15.19 3.37 10.44
N PRO A 242 15.00 3.76 11.72
CA PRO A 242 15.23 5.13 12.16
C PRO A 242 16.65 5.59 11.81
N PRO A 243 16.85 6.87 11.46
CA PRO A 243 18.18 7.43 11.14
C PRO A 243 19.15 7.34 12.32
N GLU A 244 18.65 7.46 13.53
CA GLU A 244 19.42 7.27 14.76
C GLU A 244 19.40 5.78 15.13
N SER A 245 20.51 5.09 14.86
CA SER A 245 20.72 3.75 15.41
C SER A 245 20.87 3.89 16.93
N THR A 246 19.81 3.60 17.65
CA THR A 246 19.96 3.30 19.07
C THR A 246 20.93 2.14 19.20
N HIS A 247 21.86 2.17 20.17
CA HIS A 247 22.78 1.05 20.44
C HIS A 247 22.06 -0.25 20.85
N ALA A 248 20.77 -0.34 20.60
CA ALA A 248 19.90 -1.42 21.04
C ALA A 248 19.94 -2.66 20.12
N TYR A 249 20.43 -2.53 18.89
CA TYR A 249 20.56 -3.63 17.94
C TYR A 249 21.72 -3.43 16.98
N ILE A 250 22.19 -4.52 16.37
CA ILE A 250 23.21 -4.51 15.32
C ILE A 250 22.56 -4.90 13.99
N LYS A 251 22.77 -4.09 12.95
CA LYS A 251 22.39 -4.48 11.59
C LYS A 251 23.53 -5.19 10.88
N LYS A 252 23.21 -6.24 10.14
CA LYS A 252 24.16 -7.00 9.31
C LYS A 252 23.60 -7.19 7.91
N PRO A 253 24.42 -7.04 6.86
CA PRO A 253 24.02 -7.37 5.51
C PRO A 253 23.74 -8.86 5.38
N LEU A 254 22.73 -9.19 4.55
CA LEU A 254 22.43 -10.58 4.20
C LEU A 254 23.38 -11.09 3.12
N ARG A 255 23.68 -12.39 3.14
CA ARG A 255 24.40 -13.08 2.09
C ARG A 255 23.66 -14.37 1.67
N PRO A 256 23.28 -14.52 0.38
CA PRO A 256 23.38 -13.50 -0.68
C PRO A 256 22.62 -12.23 -0.32
N ALA A 257 23.03 -11.10 -0.92
CA ALA A 257 22.35 -9.82 -0.71
C ALA A 257 20.89 -9.92 -1.18
N ALA A 258 19.98 -9.47 -0.34
CA ALA A 258 18.56 -9.43 -0.65
C ALA A 258 18.11 -7.98 -0.82
N VAL A 259 17.45 -7.72 -1.93
CA VAL A 259 16.95 -6.38 -2.27
C VAL A 259 15.44 -6.40 -2.46
N ARG A 260 14.81 -5.26 -2.19
CA ARG A 260 13.44 -5.01 -2.63
C ARG A 260 13.41 -3.75 -3.49
N LYS A 261 12.51 -3.72 -4.44
CA LYS A 261 12.23 -2.54 -5.24
C LYS A 261 10.90 -1.98 -4.81
N VAL A 262 10.83 -0.66 -4.65
CA VAL A 262 9.61 0.07 -4.27
C VAL A 262 9.17 0.93 -5.45
N ALA A 263 7.88 0.89 -5.73
CA ALA A 263 7.24 1.62 -6.81
C ALA A 263 5.94 2.27 -6.33
N LEU A 264 5.45 3.27 -7.05
CA LEU A 264 4.05 3.64 -7.05
C LEU A 264 3.30 2.75 -8.02
N ALA A 265 2.05 2.43 -7.69
CA ALA A 265 1.17 1.64 -8.52
C ALA A 265 -0.19 2.31 -8.67
N VAL A 266 -0.82 2.09 -9.82
CA VAL A 266 -2.20 2.47 -10.13
C VAL A 266 -2.92 1.29 -10.75
N PRO A 267 -4.25 1.18 -10.61
CA PRO A 267 -5.01 0.08 -11.22
C PRO A 267 -4.92 0.06 -12.75
N ASP A 268 -4.89 1.22 -13.39
CA ASP A 268 -4.86 1.38 -14.85
C ASP A 268 -4.36 2.79 -15.21
N THR A 269 -3.26 2.87 -15.95
CA THR A 269 -2.68 4.15 -16.39
C THR A 269 -3.60 4.93 -17.31
N GLY A 270 -4.46 4.25 -18.08
CA GLY A 270 -5.42 4.87 -18.97
C GLY A 270 -6.57 5.60 -18.23
N ARG A 271 -6.73 5.32 -16.94
CA ARG A 271 -7.80 5.88 -16.10
C ARG A 271 -7.29 6.79 -14.98
N MET A 272 -5.99 7.10 -14.98
CA MET A 272 -5.42 8.01 -13.98
C MET A 272 -6.02 9.40 -14.07
N SER A 273 -6.43 9.94 -12.92
CA SER A 273 -6.83 11.33 -12.82
C SER A 273 -5.61 12.28 -13.04
N PRO A 274 -5.84 13.54 -13.44
CA PRO A 274 -4.78 14.53 -13.53
C PRO A 274 -3.99 14.67 -12.23
N ALA A 275 -4.67 14.65 -11.07
CA ALA A 275 -4.03 14.71 -9.75
C ALA A 275 -3.08 13.53 -9.52
N THR A 276 -3.53 12.30 -9.84
CA THR A 276 -2.71 11.09 -9.73
C THR A 276 -1.50 11.13 -10.66
N ARG A 277 -1.69 11.56 -11.91
CA ARG A 277 -0.62 11.69 -12.91
C ARG A 277 0.48 12.64 -12.46
N GLU A 278 0.09 13.82 -11.94
CA GLU A 278 1.04 14.80 -11.44
C GLU A 278 1.75 14.33 -10.16
N PHE A 279 1.06 13.60 -9.28
CA PHE A 279 1.67 13.01 -8.10
C PHE A 279 2.78 12.02 -8.47
N ILE A 280 2.52 11.13 -9.42
CA ILE A 280 3.51 10.16 -9.90
C ILE A 280 4.69 10.89 -10.58
N ARG A 281 4.41 11.90 -11.40
CA ARG A 281 5.45 12.69 -12.06
C ARG A 281 6.38 13.37 -11.05
N ILE A 282 5.81 13.97 -10.00
CA ILE A 282 6.59 14.60 -8.94
C ILE A 282 7.39 13.55 -8.15
N ALA A 283 6.79 12.41 -7.82
CA ALA A 283 7.49 11.34 -7.13
C ALA A 283 8.69 10.84 -7.94
N GLN A 284 8.53 10.60 -9.23
CA GLN A 284 9.62 10.20 -10.12
C GLN A 284 10.72 11.28 -10.20
N GLN A 285 10.37 12.57 -10.18
CA GLN A 285 11.36 13.66 -10.15
C GLN A 285 12.12 13.72 -8.82
N VAL A 286 11.44 13.48 -7.69
CA VAL A 286 12.06 13.48 -6.36
C VAL A 286 13.08 12.35 -6.23
N PHE A 287 12.79 11.18 -6.81
CA PHE A 287 13.62 9.97 -6.71
C PHE A 287 14.38 9.63 -8.00
N ALA A 288 14.41 10.55 -8.97
CA ALA A 288 15.27 10.38 -10.13
C ALA A 288 16.73 10.24 -9.69
N PRO A 289 17.49 9.25 -10.20
CA PRO A 289 18.92 9.17 -9.92
C PRO A 289 19.57 10.48 -10.35
N SER A 290 20.35 11.08 -9.47
CA SER A 290 21.12 12.30 -9.76
C SER A 290 22.06 12.03 -10.94
N GLY A 291 21.65 12.28 -12.19
CA GLY A 291 22.51 12.06 -13.35
C GLY A 291 21.83 11.79 -14.70
N THR A 292 20.51 11.67 -14.81
CA THR A 292 19.90 11.46 -16.13
C THR A 292 18.54 12.17 -16.24
N ALA A 293 18.59 13.39 -16.78
CA ALA A 293 17.41 14.00 -17.35
C ALA A 293 17.04 13.22 -18.64
N GLY A 294 15.88 12.59 -18.64
CA GLY A 294 15.20 12.15 -19.84
C GLY A 294 15.66 10.82 -20.46
N ALA A 295 15.29 9.70 -19.89
CA ALA A 295 15.17 8.47 -20.63
C ALA A 295 13.83 7.79 -20.30
N LYS A 296 12.91 7.80 -21.27
CA LYS A 296 11.72 6.95 -21.26
C LYS A 296 12.18 5.50 -21.42
N VAL A 297 12.32 4.77 -20.31
CA VAL A 297 12.50 3.33 -20.37
C VAL A 297 11.12 2.70 -20.49
N LYS A 298 10.68 2.45 -21.72
CA LYS A 298 9.68 1.44 -22.03
C LYS A 298 10.41 0.10 -22.05
N GLU A 299 10.49 -0.58 -20.94
CA GLU A 299 10.85 -1.99 -20.92
C GLU A 299 9.63 -2.81 -21.37
N LYS A 300 9.57 -3.11 -22.66
CA LYS A 300 8.73 -4.17 -23.20
C LYS A 300 9.40 -5.49 -22.83
N LEU A 301 8.83 -6.22 -21.86
CA LEU A 301 9.16 -7.62 -21.65
C LEU A 301 8.72 -8.45 -22.87
N PRO A 302 9.50 -9.47 -23.29
CA PRO A 302 9.18 -10.29 -24.45
C PRO A 302 7.99 -11.20 -24.14
N THR A 303 7.00 -11.18 -25.02
CA THR A 303 5.87 -12.09 -25.05
C THR A 303 6.39 -13.51 -25.28
N VAL A 304 6.32 -14.37 -24.27
CA VAL A 304 6.52 -15.82 -24.46
C VAL A 304 5.30 -16.36 -25.18
N ARG A 305 5.46 -16.63 -26.49
CA ARG A 305 4.52 -17.44 -27.26
C ARG A 305 4.56 -18.86 -26.71
N GLN A 306 3.44 -19.34 -26.19
CA GLN A 306 3.19 -20.76 -26.03
C GLN A 306 3.21 -21.41 -27.43
N GLN A 307 4.09 -22.36 -27.63
CA GLN A 307 3.96 -23.36 -28.68
C GLN A 307 3.60 -24.69 -28.02
N VAL A 308 2.42 -25.18 -28.45
CA VAL A 308 1.86 -26.52 -28.40
C VAL A 308 1.88 -27.28 -27.09
#